data_227d1e23eb9eb0b1db857cd17f70431a
#
_entry.id   227d1e23eb9eb0b1db857cd17f70431a
#
_cell.length_a   1.000
_cell.length_b   1.000
_cell.length_c   1.000
_cell.angle_alpha   90.00
_cell.angle_beta   90.00
_cell.angle_gamma   90.00
#
_symmetry.space_group_name_H-M   'P 1'
#
loop_
_entity.id
_entity.type
_entity.pdbx_description
1 polymer ?
#
loop_
_entity_poly.entity_id
_entity_poly.type
_entity_poly.pdbx_seq_one_letter_code
_entity_poly.pdbx_strand_id
1 'polypeptide(L)'
;VTDYLKMTTYFAERQRHRGRFLSDELLDVYADSAVATSVVLRGISSFGPHHELRGDETLSLSEDSPIAVIAVDEAGKLSGLADQVSNMLSRGLLTLERARMAGPPDQPADVAKLTIYVGRQDRADGKPAYRTVCDVLHRHGFAGASVFLGVDGTAHGQRTRAGFFSRNLGVPVMIVAIGTGREIGSAVPELEALLRDPILTIERVQLCKREGQMLERPSSLPAVDDEGRAVWQKLMVYTSEAALHDGVPIHRAIVRRLFDSRAASGATVLRGLWGFHGDHAPHGDRWLQLARRVPVTTIVVDTPERIAASFDVIDELTSESGLVTSELVPALVSIDDGVRAGGTTLARHDY
;
A
#
# COMPACT_ATOMS: atom_id res chain seq x y z
N VAL A 1 11.10 -21.51 -5.48
CA VAL A 1 10.29 -20.30 -5.58
C VAL A 1 11.24 -19.13 -5.40
N THR A 2 11.31 -18.21 -6.37
CA THR A 2 12.14 -17.01 -6.25
C THR A 2 11.49 -16.08 -5.25
N ASP A 3 12.24 -15.70 -4.21
CA ASP A 3 11.76 -14.74 -3.21
C ASP A 3 11.77 -13.33 -3.79
N TYR A 4 10.67 -12.63 -3.63
CA TYR A 4 10.51 -11.22 -4.00
C TYR A 4 10.47 -10.35 -2.76
N LEU A 5 10.85 -9.09 -2.92
CA LEU A 5 10.61 -8.04 -1.94
C LEU A 5 9.73 -6.96 -2.54
N LYS A 6 8.98 -6.34 -1.68
CA LYS A 6 8.35 -5.05 -1.91
C LYS A 6 9.06 -4.03 -1.03
N MET A 7 9.64 -3.03 -1.64
CA MET A 7 10.24 -1.88 -0.98
C MET A 7 9.31 -0.69 -1.12
N THR A 8 8.88 -0.11 0.00
CA THR A 8 8.03 1.08 -0.01
C THR A 8 8.71 2.21 0.72
N THR A 9 8.77 3.37 0.06
CA THR A 9 9.36 4.59 0.60
C THR A 9 8.28 5.64 0.78
N TYR A 10 8.08 6.13 2.02
CA TYR A 10 7.09 7.16 2.37
C TYR A 10 7.81 8.46 2.70
N PHE A 11 7.44 9.55 2.04
CA PHE A 11 8.03 10.88 2.24
C PHE A 11 7.10 11.98 1.73
N ALA A 12 7.47 13.25 1.95
CA ALA A 12 6.73 14.40 1.45
C ALA A 12 7.08 14.73 0.00
N GLU A 13 6.10 15.09 -0.83
CA GLU A 13 6.24 15.27 -2.29
C GLU A 13 7.36 16.23 -2.69
N ARG A 14 7.55 17.31 -1.89
CA ARG A 14 8.55 18.35 -2.18
C ARG A 14 9.95 17.98 -1.74
N GLN A 15 10.14 16.82 -1.09
CA GLN A 15 11.47 16.39 -0.67
C GLN A 15 12.40 16.27 -1.88
N ARG A 16 13.63 16.76 -1.70
CA ARG A 16 14.65 16.76 -2.73
C ARG A 16 15.88 15.98 -2.31
N HIS A 17 16.51 15.36 -3.30
CA HIS A 17 17.84 14.78 -3.19
C HIS A 17 18.69 15.41 -4.29
N ARG A 18 19.88 15.96 -3.96
CA ARG A 18 20.80 16.63 -4.92
C ARG A 18 20.12 17.68 -5.82
N GLY A 19 19.12 18.39 -5.28
CA GLY A 19 18.41 19.45 -6.00
C GLY A 19 17.24 19.00 -6.87
N ARG A 20 17.04 17.69 -7.11
CA ARG A 20 15.92 17.11 -7.84
C ARG A 20 14.85 16.57 -6.88
N PHE A 21 13.62 16.40 -7.34
CA PHE A 21 12.59 15.74 -6.54
C PHE A 21 13.02 14.30 -6.21
N LEU A 22 12.85 13.90 -4.96
CA LEU A 22 13.25 12.58 -4.49
C LEU A 22 12.54 11.45 -5.25
N SER A 23 11.25 11.62 -5.57
CA SER A 23 10.50 10.65 -6.37
C SER A 23 11.13 10.43 -7.75
N ASP A 24 11.63 11.49 -8.41
CA ASP A 24 12.29 11.38 -9.71
C ASP A 24 13.63 10.62 -9.59
N GLU A 25 14.43 10.94 -8.57
CA GLU A 25 15.71 10.26 -8.33
C GLU A 25 15.54 8.78 -8.00
N LEU A 26 14.51 8.43 -7.20
CA LEU A 26 14.20 7.03 -6.89
C LEU A 26 13.81 6.25 -8.14
N LEU A 27 12.97 6.84 -9.00
CA LEU A 27 12.57 6.18 -10.24
C LEU A 27 13.73 6.03 -11.23
N ASP A 28 14.67 6.98 -11.27
CA ASP A 28 15.88 6.83 -12.06
C ASP A 28 16.73 5.66 -11.54
N VAL A 29 16.93 5.54 -10.22
CA VAL A 29 17.62 4.39 -9.61
C VAL A 29 16.93 3.07 -9.97
N TYR A 30 15.60 3.01 -9.91
CA TYR A 30 14.86 1.79 -10.24
C TYR A 30 14.90 1.46 -11.74
N ALA A 31 14.86 2.47 -12.61
CA ALA A 31 15.01 2.28 -14.05
C ALA A 31 16.41 1.80 -14.41
N ASP A 32 17.46 2.44 -13.89
CA ASP A 32 18.87 2.09 -14.13
C ASP A 32 19.19 0.67 -13.62
N SER A 33 18.54 0.25 -12.54
CA SER A 33 18.66 -1.11 -11.98
C SER A 33 17.71 -2.12 -12.63
N ALA A 34 16.96 -1.72 -13.65
CA ALA A 34 15.96 -2.55 -14.33
C ALA A 34 15.01 -3.25 -13.33
N VAL A 35 14.49 -2.51 -12.35
CA VAL A 35 13.52 -3.02 -11.38
C VAL A 35 12.25 -3.44 -12.12
N ALA A 36 11.69 -4.61 -11.76
CA ALA A 36 10.57 -5.23 -12.48
C ALA A 36 9.36 -4.28 -12.54
N THR A 37 9.00 -3.66 -11.42
CA THR A 37 7.98 -2.60 -11.43
C THR A 37 8.17 -1.63 -10.27
N SER A 38 7.82 -0.38 -10.50
CA SER A 38 7.64 0.60 -9.43
C SER A 38 6.45 1.51 -9.73
N VAL A 39 5.83 2.04 -8.68
CA VAL A 39 4.70 2.96 -8.78
C VAL A 39 4.84 4.07 -7.75
N VAL A 40 4.56 5.29 -8.15
CA VAL A 40 4.48 6.46 -7.28
C VAL A 40 3.01 6.76 -7.02
N LEU A 41 2.60 6.70 -5.76
CA LEU A 41 1.26 7.01 -5.31
C LEU A 41 1.27 8.32 -4.51
N ARG A 42 0.32 9.20 -4.79
CA ARG A 42 0.09 10.41 -4.00
C ARG A 42 -1.00 10.13 -2.96
N GLY A 43 -0.68 10.40 -1.70
CA GLY A 43 -1.64 10.32 -0.61
C GLY A 43 -2.46 11.61 -0.45
N ILE A 44 -3.52 11.50 0.34
CA ILE A 44 -4.46 12.61 0.61
C ILE A 44 -4.31 13.14 2.04
N SER A 45 -3.73 12.37 2.94
CA SER A 45 -3.46 12.78 4.33
C SER A 45 -2.32 11.97 4.91
N SER A 46 -1.58 12.56 5.83
CA SER A 46 -0.56 11.87 6.62
C SER A 46 -0.17 12.65 7.87
N PHE A 47 0.46 11.98 8.80
CA PHE A 47 1.31 12.58 9.82
C PHE A 47 2.54 11.69 10.04
N GLY A 48 3.57 12.27 10.61
CA GLY A 48 4.82 11.60 10.91
C GLY A 48 5.35 11.96 12.30
N PRO A 49 6.60 11.59 12.62
CA PRO A 49 7.19 11.76 13.96
C PRO A 49 7.13 13.18 14.53
N HIS A 50 7.13 14.21 13.70
CA HIS A 50 7.02 15.61 14.13
C HIS A 50 5.60 16.03 14.53
N HIS A 51 4.63 15.13 14.51
CA HIS A 51 3.25 15.45 14.82
C HIS A 51 2.71 16.65 14.00
N GLU A 52 3.05 16.72 12.73
CA GLU A 52 2.45 17.64 11.76
C GLU A 52 1.41 16.88 10.96
N LEU A 53 0.15 17.24 11.15
CA LEU A 53 -0.96 16.70 10.36
C LEU A 53 -0.97 17.37 8.99
N ARG A 54 -0.90 16.57 7.92
CA ARG A 54 -1.03 17.00 6.54
C ARG A 54 -2.30 16.39 5.95
N GLY A 55 -3.14 17.20 5.31
CA GLY A 55 -4.40 16.72 4.77
C GLY A 55 -5.02 17.67 3.78
N ASP A 56 -6.00 17.20 3.04
CA ASP A 56 -6.73 17.92 2.01
C ASP A 56 -7.76 18.92 2.56
N GLU A 57 -7.82 19.11 3.89
CA GLU A 57 -8.73 20.06 4.56
C GLU A 57 -8.23 21.51 4.57
N THR A 58 -6.93 21.71 4.43
CA THR A 58 -6.36 23.05 4.39
C THR A 58 -6.29 23.53 2.95
N LEU A 59 -7.05 24.58 2.62
CA LEU A 59 -7.05 25.25 1.31
C LEU A 59 -5.73 25.97 0.98
N SER A 60 -4.64 25.65 1.66
CA SER A 60 -3.36 26.28 1.38
C SER A 60 -2.68 25.59 0.20
N LEU A 61 -2.39 26.36 -0.85
CA LEU A 61 -1.59 25.97 -2.03
C LEU A 61 -0.16 25.52 -1.70
N SER A 62 0.19 25.44 -0.42
CA SER A 62 1.54 25.09 0.07
C SER A 62 1.63 23.68 0.67
N GLU A 63 0.60 22.84 0.55
CA GLU A 63 0.63 21.51 1.13
C GLU A 63 1.60 20.58 0.42
N ASP A 64 2.40 19.92 1.23
CA ASP A 64 3.38 18.93 0.83
C ASP A 64 2.74 17.54 0.98
N SER A 65 2.08 17.06 -0.07
CA SER A 65 1.33 15.81 -0.07
C SER A 65 2.23 14.62 0.27
N PRO A 66 1.74 13.62 1.01
CA PRO A 66 2.50 12.40 1.21
C PRO A 66 2.62 11.62 -0.10
N ILE A 67 3.82 11.08 -0.32
CA ILE A 67 4.15 10.20 -1.44
C ILE A 67 4.50 8.82 -0.89
N ALA A 68 4.02 7.78 -1.56
CA ALA A 68 4.50 6.42 -1.41
C ALA A 68 5.10 5.96 -2.74
N VAL A 69 6.38 5.61 -2.75
CA VAL A 69 7.05 4.99 -3.89
C VAL A 69 7.23 3.51 -3.57
N ILE A 70 6.60 2.66 -4.37
CA ILE A 70 6.60 1.22 -4.18
C ILE A 70 7.41 0.60 -5.32
N ALA A 71 8.36 -0.26 -4.99
CA ALA A 71 9.15 -1.03 -5.94
C ALA A 71 9.05 -2.52 -5.61
N VAL A 72 8.97 -3.38 -6.63
CA VAL A 72 8.88 -4.83 -6.49
C VAL A 72 9.87 -5.50 -7.44
N ASP A 73 10.69 -6.38 -6.90
CA ASP A 73 11.61 -7.23 -7.67
C ASP A 73 12.10 -8.41 -6.81
N GLU A 74 12.99 -9.21 -7.39
CA GLU A 74 13.71 -10.26 -6.67
C GLU A 74 14.42 -9.73 -5.42
N ALA A 75 14.38 -10.53 -4.35
CA ALA A 75 14.86 -10.13 -3.04
C ALA A 75 16.33 -9.68 -3.05
N GLY A 76 17.20 -10.36 -3.80
CA GLY A 76 18.61 -9.99 -3.91
C GLY A 76 18.83 -8.59 -4.50
N LYS A 77 18.04 -8.23 -5.54
CA LYS A 77 18.15 -6.93 -6.20
C LYS A 77 17.68 -5.81 -5.28
N LEU A 78 16.48 -5.92 -4.68
CA LEU A 78 15.95 -4.88 -3.81
C LEU A 78 16.74 -4.73 -2.51
N SER A 79 17.21 -5.82 -1.91
CA SER A 79 18.11 -5.75 -0.75
C SER A 79 19.39 -4.99 -1.08
N GLY A 80 19.95 -5.20 -2.27
CA GLY A 80 21.14 -4.45 -2.73
C GLY A 80 20.89 -2.96 -2.94
N LEU A 81 19.66 -2.55 -3.25
CA LEU A 81 19.28 -1.14 -3.45
C LEU A 81 18.82 -0.44 -2.16
N ALA A 82 18.43 -1.19 -1.13
CA ALA A 82 17.78 -0.64 0.05
C ALA A 82 18.63 0.39 0.80
N ASP A 83 19.93 0.16 0.95
CA ASP A 83 20.84 1.11 1.58
C ASP A 83 21.01 2.38 0.74
N GLN A 84 21.17 2.24 -0.58
CA GLN A 84 21.26 3.38 -1.49
C GLN A 84 19.99 4.25 -1.38
N VAL A 85 18.80 3.63 -1.49
CA VAL A 85 17.51 4.32 -1.42
C VAL A 85 17.32 4.98 -0.06
N SER A 86 17.62 4.28 1.04
CA SER A 86 17.48 4.87 2.38
C SER A 86 18.42 6.07 2.61
N ASN A 87 19.62 6.07 2.01
CA ASN A 87 20.56 7.19 2.10
C ASN A 87 20.14 8.41 1.27
N MET A 88 19.19 8.26 0.35
CA MET A 88 18.60 9.38 -0.40
C MET A 88 17.55 10.14 0.40
N LEU A 89 16.99 9.51 1.45
CA LEU A 89 15.98 10.11 2.32
C LEU A 89 16.65 11.11 3.28
N SER A 90 16.10 12.32 3.38
CA SER A 90 16.41 13.26 4.46
C SER A 90 15.40 13.14 5.61
N ARG A 91 14.16 12.78 5.26
CA ARG A 91 13.05 12.51 6.18
C ARG A 91 12.10 11.52 5.54
N GLY A 92 11.61 10.54 6.29
CA GLY A 92 10.64 9.57 5.81
C GLY A 92 10.87 8.16 6.34
N LEU A 93 10.21 7.23 5.72
CA LEU A 93 10.18 5.82 6.10
C LEU A 93 10.44 4.95 4.88
N LEU A 94 11.29 3.95 5.03
CA LEU A 94 11.48 2.88 4.06
C LEU A 94 11.13 1.56 4.72
N THR A 95 10.30 0.74 4.06
CA THR A 95 9.97 -0.63 4.49
C THR A 95 10.44 -1.65 3.45
N LEU A 96 10.88 -2.81 3.91
CA LEU A 96 11.08 -4.00 3.08
C LEU A 96 10.11 -5.07 3.55
N GLU A 97 9.33 -5.61 2.65
CA GLU A 97 8.29 -6.60 2.91
C GLU A 97 8.51 -7.81 2.01
N ARG A 98 8.34 -9.02 2.58
CA ARG A 98 8.45 -10.26 1.79
C ARG A 98 7.24 -10.41 0.90
N ALA A 99 7.48 -10.74 -0.36
CA ALA A 99 6.47 -11.07 -1.34
C ALA A 99 6.90 -12.31 -2.14
N ARG A 100 5.96 -12.94 -2.81
CA ARG A 100 6.25 -13.98 -3.81
C ARG A 100 5.47 -13.67 -5.08
N MET A 101 5.95 -14.12 -6.22
CA MET A 101 5.15 -14.10 -7.44
C MET A 101 3.93 -14.99 -7.27
N ALA A 102 2.81 -14.58 -7.86
CA ALA A 102 1.61 -15.39 -7.82
C ALA A 102 1.86 -16.75 -8.46
N GLY A 103 1.33 -17.76 -7.82
CA GLY A 103 1.45 -19.17 -8.20
C GLY A 103 0.48 -19.99 -7.35
N PRO A 104 0.53 -21.31 -7.43
CA PRO A 104 -0.32 -22.17 -6.60
C PRO A 104 -0.19 -21.78 -5.12
N PRO A 105 -1.28 -21.65 -4.37
CA PRO A 105 -1.24 -21.30 -2.96
C PRO A 105 -0.62 -22.45 -2.14
N ASP A 106 0.23 -22.10 -1.17
CA ASP A 106 0.82 -23.10 -0.27
C ASP A 106 -0.23 -23.68 0.67
N GLN A 107 -1.16 -22.82 1.14
CA GLN A 107 -2.28 -23.19 1.99
C GLN A 107 -3.58 -22.51 1.52
N PRO A 108 -4.58 -23.29 1.08
CA PRO A 108 -5.81 -22.75 0.51
C PRO A 108 -6.67 -21.92 1.47
N ALA A 109 -6.51 -22.11 2.78
CA ALA A 109 -7.31 -21.42 3.79
C ALA A 109 -6.70 -20.10 4.28
N ASP A 110 -5.39 -19.91 4.07
CA ASP A 110 -4.72 -18.70 4.55
C ASP A 110 -5.18 -17.47 3.79
N VAL A 111 -5.39 -16.37 4.52
CA VAL A 111 -5.66 -15.07 3.91
C VAL A 111 -4.36 -14.46 3.42
N ALA A 112 -4.42 -13.89 2.23
CA ALA A 112 -3.27 -13.21 1.63
C ALA A 112 -3.72 -11.95 0.89
N LYS A 113 -2.76 -11.07 0.68
CA LYS A 113 -2.90 -9.89 -0.14
C LYS A 113 -2.31 -10.18 -1.52
N LEU A 114 -3.16 -10.10 -2.54
CA LEU A 114 -2.78 -10.14 -3.93
C LEU A 114 -2.59 -8.71 -4.42
N THR A 115 -1.41 -8.38 -4.92
CA THR A 115 -1.14 -7.10 -5.56
C THR A 115 -0.87 -7.30 -7.05
N ILE A 116 -1.58 -6.54 -7.88
CA ILE A 116 -1.56 -6.65 -9.34
C ILE A 116 -1.11 -5.31 -9.91
N TYR A 117 -0.12 -5.34 -10.78
CA TYR A 117 0.40 -4.16 -11.48
C TYR A 117 0.07 -4.25 -12.96
N VAL A 118 -0.64 -3.25 -13.49
CA VAL A 118 -1.04 -3.13 -14.90
C VAL A 118 -0.83 -1.69 -15.38
N GLY A 119 -0.73 -1.49 -16.69
CA GLY A 119 -0.72 -0.15 -17.26
C GLY A 119 -2.12 0.49 -17.23
N ARG A 120 -2.17 1.81 -17.04
CA ARG A 120 -3.45 2.56 -17.04
C ARG A 120 -4.26 2.36 -18.31
N GLN A 121 -3.58 2.19 -19.45
CA GLN A 121 -4.23 2.02 -20.76
C GLN A 121 -4.41 0.58 -21.17
N ASP A 122 -3.91 -0.35 -20.37
CA ASP A 122 -4.13 -1.77 -20.63
C ASP A 122 -5.62 -2.07 -20.68
N ARG A 123 -5.99 -2.89 -21.62
CA ARG A 123 -7.37 -3.32 -21.81
C ARG A 123 -7.47 -4.82 -21.75
N ALA A 124 -8.54 -5.28 -21.11
CA ALA A 124 -8.97 -6.66 -21.08
C ALA A 124 -10.48 -6.69 -21.39
N ASP A 125 -10.92 -7.53 -22.32
CA ASP A 125 -12.30 -7.63 -22.76
C ASP A 125 -12.92 -6.28 -23.22
N GLY A 126 -12.12 -5.43 -23.87
CA GLY A 126 -12.56 -4.12 -24.36
C GLY A 126 -12.74 -3.04 -23.29
N LYS A 127 -12.58 -3.36 -22.00
CA LYS A 127 -12.63 -2.44 -20.87
C LYS A 127 -11.22 -2.08 -20.37
N PRO A 128 -11.06 -1.01 -19.56
CA PRO A 128 -9.82 -0.80 -18.83
C PRO A 128 -9.47 -2.03 -17.99
N ALA A 129 -8.23 -2.53 -18.07
CA ALA A 129 -7.79 -3.78 -17.44
C ALA A 129 -8.10 -3.82 -15.93
N TYR A 130 -7.88 -2.71 -15.20
CA TYR A 130 -8.17 -2.66 -13.76
C TYR A 130 -9.65 -2.92 -13.42
N ARG A 131 -10.60 -2.59 -14.31
CA ARG A 131 -12.03 -2.89 -14.09
C ARG A 131 -12.30 -4.36 -14.29
N THR A 132 -11.78 -4.95 -15.36
CA THR A 132 -11.91 -6.40 -15.61
C THR A 132 -11.28 -7.19 -14.48
N VAL A 133 -10.11 -6.77 -13.99
CA VAL A 133 -9.47 -7.36 -12.80
C VAL A 133 -10.41 -7.32 -11.59
N CYS A 134 -11.01 -6.17 -11.27
CA CYS A 134 -11.96 -6.08 -10.16
C CYS A 134 -13.20 -6.96 -10.36
N ASP A 135 -13.73 -7.05 -11.59
CA ASP A 135 -14.86 -7.92 -11.92
C ASP A 135 -14.49 -9.41 -11.70
N VAL A 136 -13.26 -9.82 -12.05
CA VAL A 136 -12.73 -11.18 -11.79
C VAL A 136 -12.61 -11.42 -10.29
N LEU A 137 -11.92 -10.56 -9.57
CA LEU A 137 -11.71 -10.72 -8.12
C LEU A 137 -13.04 -10.78 -7.35
N HIS A 138 -14.00 -9.93 -7.71
CA HIS A 138 -15.34 -9.95 -7.10
C HIS A 138 -16.07 -11.27 -7.35
N ARG A 139 -16.05 -11.80 -8.60
CA ARG A 139 -16.65 -13.10 -8.93
C ARG A 139 -16.01 -14.27 -8.18
N HIS A 140 -14.72 -14.18 -7.87
CA HIS A 140 -14.01 -15.20 -7.10
C HIS A 140 -14.15 -15.02 -5.58
N GLY A 141 -14.94 -14.05 -5.09
CA GLY A 141 -15.33 -13.92 -3.69
C GLY A 141 -14.30 -13.21 -2.79
N PHE A 142 -13.36 -12.45 -3.37
CA PHE A 142 -12.41 -11.67 -2.57
C PHE A 142 -13.12 -10.73 -1.59
N ALA A 143 -12.54 -10.55 -0.41
CA ALA A 143 -13.09 -9.68 0.63
C ALA A 143 -13.14 -8.21 0.23
N GLY A 144 -12.28 -7.79 -0.68
CA GLY A 144 -12.26 -6.44 -1.22
C GLY A 144 -11.09 -6.23 -2.18
N ALA A 145 -11.21 -5.19 -3.00
CA ALA A 145 -10.12 -4.72 -3.85
C ALA A 145 -10.11 -3.20 -3.94
N SER A 146 -8.91 -2.62 -3.98
CA SER A 146 -8.67 -1.18 -4.12
C SER A 146 -7.71 -0.93 -5.28
N VAL A 147 -8.09 -0.05 -6.19
CA VAL A 147 -7.31 0.32 -7.37
C VAL A 147 -6.69 1.69 -7.15
N PHE A 148 -5.38 1.78 -7.21
CA PHE A 148 -4.61 3.02 -7.06
C PHE A 148 -4.00 3.42 -8.39
N LEU A 149 -4.20 4.68 -8.75
CA LEU A 149 -3.60 5.25 -9.95
C LEU A 149 -2.22 5.83 -9.58
N GLY A 150 -1.18 5.32 -10.22
CA GLY A 150 0.15 5.91 -10.11
C GLY A 150 0.22 7.28 -10.79
N VAL A 151 1.03 8.18 -10.24
CA VAL A 151 1.37 9.45 -10.88
C VAL A 151 2.63 9.35 -11.74
N ASP A 152 3.48 8.37 -11.42
CA ASP A 152 4.71 8.00 -12.15
C ASP A 152 5.07 6.54 -11.82
N GLY A 153 6.01 5.96 -12.54
CA GLY A 153 6.51 4.62 -12.22
C GLY A 153 7.38 4.01 -13.31
N THR A 154 7.82 2.77 -13.07
CA THR A 154 8.55 1.95 -14.03
C THR A 154 7.84 0.63 -14.24
N ALA A 155 7.91 0.10 -15.45
CA ALA A 155 7.52 -1.25 -15.78
C ALA A 155 8.60 -1.89 -16.66
N HIS A 156 9.07 -3.08 -16.29
CA HIS A 156 10.14 -3.80 -16.99
C HIS A 156 11.40 -2.92 -17.27
N GLY A 157 11.81 -2.11 -16.29
CA GLY A 157 12.97 -1.21 -16.41
C GLY A 157 12.74 0.05 -17.24
N GLN A 158 11.54 0.29 -17.76
CA GLN A 158 11.20 1.49 -18.52
C GLN A 158 10.39 2.46 -17.68
N ARG A 159 10.84 3.70 -17.58
CA ARG A 159 10.12 4.76 -16.88
C ARG A 159 8.99 5.32 -17.73
N THR A 160 7.82 5.46 -17.12
CA THR A 160 6.63 6.03 -17.76
C THR A 160 6.02 7.09 -16.85
N ARG A 161 6.11 8.35 -17.28
CA ARG A 161 5.63 9.51 -16.52
C ARG A 161 4.29 10.04 -17.02
N ALA A 162 3.39 10.39 -16.10
CA ALA A 162 2.19 11.16 -16.42
C ALA A 162 2.56 12.59 -16.81
N GLY A 163 2.55 12.90 -18.11
CA GLY A 163 2.77 14.27 -18.61
C GLY A 163 1.46 15.04 -18.75
N PHE A 164 1.48 16.37 -18.51
CA PHE A 164 0.30 17.24 -18.60
C PHE A 164 -0.33 17.27 -20.00
N PHE A 165 0.46 16.97 -21.04
CA PHE A 165 0.03 16.99 -22.46
C PHE A 165 0.31 15.68 -23.22
N SER A 166 0.95 14.70 -22.61
CA SER A 166 1.12 13.39 -23.23
C SER A 166 -0.04 12.48 -22.87
N ARG A 167 -0.50 11.67 -23.81
CA ARG A 167 -1.37 10.53 -23.48
C ARG A 167 -0.59 9.66 -22.49
N ASN A 168 -1.06 9.58 -21.24
CA ASN A 168 -0.44 8.86 -20.12
C ASN A 168 -0.46 7.33 -20.38
N LEU A 169 0.27 6.89 -21.40
CA LEU A 169 0.12 5.57 -22.00
C LEU A 169 0.62 4.43 -21.11
N GLY A 170 1.55 4.69 -20.23
CA GLY A 170 2.22 3.65 -19.46
C GLY A 170 2.24 3.87 -17.95
N VAL A 171 1.44 4.81 -17.41
CA VAL A 171 1.39 5.03 -15.96
C VAL A 171 0.88 3.76 -15.28
N PRO A 172 1.61 3.22 -14.29
CA PRO A 172 1.19 2.01 -13.61
C PRO A 172 -0.05 2.24 -12.76
N VAL A 173 -0.90 1.23 -12.72
CA VAL A 173 -2.03 1.08 -11.82
C VAL A 173 -1.73 -0.09 -10.90
N MET A 174 -1.86 0.13 -9.60
CA MET A 174 -1.70 -0.90 -8.58
C MET A 174 -3.08 -1.30 -8.07
N ILE A 175 -3.36 -2.59 -8.06
CA ILE A 175 -4.60 -3.16 -7.52
C ILE A 175 -4.22 -4.02 -6.34
N VAL A 176 -4.79 -3.73 -5.17
CA VAL A 176 -4.59 -4.49 -3.94
C VAL A 176 -5.88 -5.20 -3.60
N ALA A 177 -5.85 -6.50 -3.43
CA ALA A 177 -7.01 -7.31 -3.10
C ALA A 177 -6.70 -8.28 -1.95
N ILE A 178 -7.69 -8.51 -1.10
CA ILE A 178 -7.61 -9.42 0.04
C ILE A 178 -8.51 -10.62 -0.21
N GLY A 179 -7.93 -11.80 -0.17
CA GLY A 179 -8.63 -13.06 -0.39
C GLY A 179 -7.91 -14.24 0.26
N THR A 180 -8.59 -15.38 0.31
CA THR A 180 -7.99 -16.65 0.73
C THR A 180 -7.11 -17.23 -0.36
N GLY A 181 -6.19 -18.13 -0.01
CA GLY A 181 -5.37 -18.85 -0.99
C GLY A 181 -6.21 -19.59 -2.03
N ARG A 182 -7.43 -20.06 -1.67
CA ARG A 182 -8.35 -20.67 -2.63
C ARG A 182 -8.86 -19.67 -3.66
N GLU A 183 -9.31 -18.51 -3.23
CA GLU A 183 -9.81 -17.44 -4.12
C GLU A 183 -8.69 -16.96 -5.03
N ILE A 184 -7.49 -16.76 -4.48
CA ILE A 184 -6.29 -16.37 -5.24
C ILE A 184 -5.93 -17.44 -6.27
N GLY A 185 -5.85 -18.72 -5.86
CA GLY A 185 -5.53 -19.84 -6.75
C GLY A 185 -6.53 -20.03 -7.88
N SER A 186 -7.80 -19.64 -7.67
CA SER A 186 -8.82 -19.68 -8.71
C SER A 186 -8.80 -18.44 -9.63
N ALA A 187 -8.45 -17.27 -9.11
CA ALA A 187 -8.45 -16.02 -9.88
C ALA A 187 -7.17 -15.83 -10.70
N VAL A 188 -6.00 -16.22 -10.19
CA VAL A 188 -4.70 -15.98 -10.84
C VAL A 188 -4.62 -16.54 -12.26
N PRO A 189 -5.00 -17.80 -12.55
CA PRO A 189 -4.95 -18.33 -13.92
C PRO A 189 -5.84 -17.53 -14.91
N GLU A 190 -7.00 -17.07 -14.44
CA GLU A 190 -7.89 -16.23 -15.25
C GLU A 190 -7.27 -14.85 -15.53
N LEU A 191 -6.67 -14.24 -14.50
CA LEU A 191 -5.99 -12.95 -14.63
C LEU A 191 -4.78 -13.03 -15.57
N GLU A 192 -3.99 -14.09 -15.49
CA GLU A 192 -2.84 -14.33 -16.39
C GLU A 192 -3.30 -14.54 -17.85
N ALA A 193 -4.44 -15.15 -18.07
CA ALA A 193 -5.01 -15.32 -19.42
C ALA A 193 -5.57 -14.01 -20.00
N LEU A 194 -6.06 -13.11 -19.15
CA LEU A 194 -6.70 -11.84 -19.55
C LEU A 194 -5.72 -10.68 -19.71
N LEU A 195 -4.62 -10.70 -18.95
CA LEU A 195 -3.66 -9.60 -18.89
C LEU A 195 -2.41 -9.93 -19.71
N ARG A 196 -1.76 -8.90 -20.24
CA ARG A 196 -0.50 -9.05 -20.94
C ARG A 196 0.65 -8.81 -19.96
N ASP A 197 1.45 -9.85 -19.70
CA ASP A 197 2.64 -9.81 -18.85
C ASP A 197 2.40 -9.11 -17.48
N PRO A 198 1.35 -9.50 -16.70
CA PRO A 198 1.06 -8.86 -15.44
C PRO A 198 2.10 -9.23 -14.40
N ILE A 199 2.43 -8.26 -13.53
CA ILE A 199 3.18 -8.56 -12.30
C ILE A 199 2.16 -8.77 -11.20
N LEU A 200 2.14 -9.99 -10.66
CA LEU A 200 1.22 -10.44 -9.62
C LEU A 200 2.03 -10.89 -8.42
N THR A 201 1.89 -10.23 -7.28
CA THR A 201 2.57 -10.61 -6.04
C THR A 201 1.59 -11.00 -4.95
N ILE A 202 2.01 -11.95 -4.13
CA ILE A 202 1.25 -12.41 -2.97
C ILE A 202 2.08 -12.14 -1.72
N GLU A 203 1.43 -11.55 -0.73
CA GLU A 203 1.99 -11.23 0.58
C GLU A 203 1.10 -11.87 1.66
N ARG A 204 1.71 -12.47 2.70
CA ARG A 204 0.96 -12.99 3.84
C ARG A 204 0.38 -11.83 4.65
N VAL A 205 -0.88 -11.95 5.03
CA VAL A 205 -1.56 -10.98 5.88
C VAL A 205 -2.46 -11.70 6.88
N GLN A 206 -2.63 -11.11 8.04
CA GLN A 206 -3.68 -11.48 8.99
C GLN A 206 -4.90 -10.60 8.74
N LEU A 207 -6.07 -11.19 8.54
CA LEU A 207 -7.33 -10.47 8.42
C LEU A 207 -7.91 -10.24 9.82
N CYS A 208 -7.84 -9.01 10.30
CA CYS A 208 -8.27 -8.65 11.66
C CYS A 208 -9.75 -8.28 11.74
N LYS A 209 -10.26 -7.56 10.73
CA LYS A 209 -11.67 -7.14 10.65
C LYS A 209 -12.21 -7.25 9.24
N ARG A 210 -13.49 -7.56 9.13
CA ARG A 210 -14.25 -7.54 7.88
C ARG A 210 -15.65 -6.98 8.14
N GLU A 211 -16.07 -5.98 7.36
CA GLU A 211 -17.39 -5.34 7.45
C GLU A 211 -17.78 -4.92 8.88
N GLY A 212 -16.84 -4.30 9.59
CA GLY A 212 -17.01 -3.86 10.97
C GLY A 212 -16.89 -4.96 12.02
N GLN A 213 -16.93 -6.23 11.65
CA GLN A 213 -16.80 -7.33 12.58
C GLN A 213 -15.33 -7.66 12.87
N MET A 214 -14.99 -7.74 14.14
CA MET A 214 -13.69 -8.24 14.57
C MET A 214 -13.64 -9.76 14.37
N LEU A 215 -12.62 -10.22 13.64
CA LEU A 215 -12.32 -11.63 13.45
C LEU A 215 -11.21 -12.05 14.43
N GLU A 216 -10.13 -11.27 14.46
CA GLU A 216 -8.97 -11.52 15.29
C GLU A 216 -8.20 -10.21 15.53
N ARG A 217 -7.58 -10.08 16.70
CA ARG A 217 -6.65 -8.97 16.95
C ARG A 217 -5.33 -9.19 16.19
N PRO A 218 -4.60 -8.11 15.83
CA PRO A 218 -3.25 -8.26 15.30
C PRO A 218 -2.40 -9.16 16.19
N SER A 219 -1.67 -10.09 15.58
CA SER A 219 -0.78 -10.99 16.31
C SER A 219 0.21 -10.21 17.16
N SER A 220 0.41 -10.68 18.39
CA SER A 220 1.44 -10.12 19.27
C SER A 220 2.81 -10.60 18.78
N LEU A 221 3.57 -9.71 18.16
CA LEU A 221 4.91 -10.00 17.68
C LEU A 221 5.97 -9.59 18.71
N PRO A 222 7.13 -10.26 18.76
CA PRO A 222 8.24 -9.81 19.57
C PRO A 222 8.80 -8.49 18.98
N ALA A 223 9.37 -7.64 19.85
CA ALA A 223 10.00 -6.38 19.39
C ALA A 223 11.28 -6.63 18.57
N VAL A 224 11.92 -7.77 18.78
CA VAL A 224 13.12 -8.21 18.05
C VAL A 224 13.02 -9.71 17.76
N ASP A 225 13.67 -10.13 16.69
CA ASP A 225 13.84 -11.56 16.39
C ASP A 225 14.95 -12.22 17.24
N ASP A 226 15.19 -13.52 17.04
CA ASP A 226 16.21 -14.29 17.76
C ASP A 226 17.65 -13.79 17.56
N GLU A 227 17.89 -12.99 16.51
CA GLU A 227 19.18 -12.37 16.22
C GLU A 227 19.25 -10.90 16.68
N GLY A 228 18.22 -10.41 17.40
CA GLY A 228 18.14 -9.05 17.95
C GLY A 228 17.78 -7.97 16.90
N ARG A 229 17.28 -8.34 15.73
CA ARG A 229 16.81 -7.40 14.70
C ARG A 229 15.39 -6.97 15.01
N ALA A 230 15.11 -5.67 14.89
CA ALA A 230 13.79 -5.11 15.13
C ALA A 230 12.74 -5.72 14.20
N VAL A 231 11.60 -6.09 14.78
CA VAL A 231 10.40 -6.54 14.09
C VAL A 231 9.42 -5.39 14.06
N TRP A 232 8.87 -5.11 12.89
CA TRP A 232 7.88 -4.06 12.67
C TRP A 232 6.59 -4.69 12.16
N GLN A 233 5.50 -3.95 12.30
CA GLN A 233 4.18 -4.41 11.89
C GLN A 233 3.45 -3.29 11.18
N LYS A 234 2.57 -3.65 10.26
CA LYS A 234 1.77 -2.73 9.47
C LYS A 234 0.30 -3.05 9.59
N LEU A 235 -0.53 -2.03 9.82
CA LEU A 235 -1.98 -2.10 9.63
C LEU A 235 -2.36 -1.42 8.33
N MET A 236 -3.23 -2.08 7.56
CA MET A 236 -3.91 -1.48 6.43
C MET A 236 -5.40 -1.49 6.69
N VAL A 237 -6.00 -0.30 6.67
CA VAL A 237 -7.43 -0.09 6.94
C VAL A 237 -8.09 0.34 5.64
N TYR A 238 -8.91 -0.52 5.09
CA TYR A 238 -9.64 -0.29 3.84
C TYR A 238 -11.05 0.16 4.15
N THR A 239 -11.41 1.36 3.72
CA THR A 239 -12.71 1.98 3.93
C THR A 239 -13.22 2.59 2.62
N SER A 240 -14.46 3.06 2.61
CA SER A 240 -14.97 3.93 1.56
C SER A 240 -14.81 5.39 1.97
N GLU A 241 -14.51 6.29 1.02
CA GLU A 241 -14.50 7.73 1.28
C GLU A 241 -15.84 8.24 1.82
N ALA A 242 -16.94 7.58 1.44
CA ALA A 242 -18.29 7.90 1.91
C ALA A 242 -18.65 7.30 3.27
N ALA A 243 -17.83 6.40 3.83
CA ALA A 243 -18.09 5.82 5.14
C ALA A 243 -17.79 6.84 6.24
N LEU A 244 -18.75 7.05 7.14
CA LEU A 244 -18.68 8.05 8.18
C LEU A 244 -18.70 7.39 9.57
N HIS A 245 -18.00 8.00 10.51
CA HIS A 245 -18.13 7.77 11.94
C HIS A 245 -18.47 9.12 12.58
N ASP A 246 -19.59 9.20 13.26
CA ASP A 246 -20.13 10.45 13.84
C ASP A 246 -20.15 11.64 12.86
N GLY A 247 -20.50 11.38 11.60
CA GLY A 247 -20.58 12.39 10.55
C GLY A 247 -19.23 12.81 9.95
N VAL A 248 -18.13 12.22 10.37
CA VAL A 248 -16.78 12.47 9.84
C VAL A 248 -16.32 11.26 9.00
N PRO A 249 -15.70 11.47 7.82
CA PRO A 249 -15.10 10.37 7.06
C PRO A 249 -14.17 9.51 7.93
N ILE A 250 -14.36 8.19 7.93
CA ILE A 250 -13.65 7.26 8.83
C ILE A 250 -12.13 7.45 8.73
N HIS A 251 -11.57 7.55 7.52
CA HIS A 251 -10.12 7.72 7.34
C HIS A 251 -9.58 8.99 8.02
N ARG A 252 -10.37 10.09 8.03
CA ARG A 252 -10.01 11.33 8.72
C ARG A 252 -10.10 11.18 10.23
N ALA A 253 -11.16 10.53 10.71
CA ALA A 253 -11.33 10.24 12.14
C ALA A 253 -10.17 9.36 12.66
N ILE A 254 -9.76 8.34 11.89
CA ILE A 254 -8.61 7.48 12.23
C ILE A 254 -7.34 8.30 12.34
N VAL A 255 -6.97 9.06 11.30
CA VAL A 255 -5.73 9.84 11.28
C VAL A 255 -5.70 10.83 12.45
N ARG A 256 -6.79 11.55 12.68
CA ARG A 256 -6.89 12.52 13.77
C ARG A 256 -6.79 11.86 15.14
N ARG A 257 -7.51 10.76 15.37
CA ARG A 257 -7.50 10.05 16.65
C ARG A 257 -6.13 9.42 16.94
N LEU A 258 -5.47 8.83 15.94
CA LEU A 258 -4.10 8.30 16.09
C LEU A 258 -3.10 9.42 16.39
N PHE A 259 -3.25 10.57 15.73
CA PHE A 259 -2.44 11.75 15.98
C PHE A 259 -2.63 12.28 17.41
N ASP A 260 -3.88 12.55 17.82
CA ASP A 260 -4.21 13.14 19.13
C ASP A 260 -3.82 12.21 20.30
N SER A 261 -4.03 10.90 20.16
CA SER A 261 -3.71 9.89 21.17
C SER A 261 -2.23 9.48 21.20
N ARG A 262 -1.45 9.83 20.18
CA ARG A 262 -0.08 9.36 19.98
C ARG A 262 0.05 7.83 19.91
N ALA A 263 -1.00 7.14 19.53
CA ALA A 263 -1.00 5.68 19.39
C ALA A 263 -0.09 5.18 18.26
N ALA A 264 0.17 6.03 17.25
CA ALA A 264 1.08 5.74 16.15
C ALA A 264 2.14 6.82 15.99
N SER A 265 3.32 6.44 15.47
CA SER A 265 4.38 7.37 15.07
C SER A 265 4.06 8.08 13.75
N GLY A 266 3.20 7.50 12.92
CA GLY A 266 2.78 8.07 11.65
C GLY A 266 1.69 7.26 10.97
N ALA A 267 1.00 7.90 10.04
CA ALA A 267 0.02 7.27 9.16
C ALA A 267 0.03 7.94 7.78
N THR A 268 -0.30 7.17 6.76
CA THR A 268 -0.45 7.65 5.37
C THR A 268 -1.78 7.17 4.82
N VAL A 269 -2.51 8.05 4.16
CA VAL A 269 -3.81 7.75 3.56
C VAL A 269 -3.71 7.85 2.05
N LEU A 270 -4.05 6.76 1.37
CA LEU A 270 -4.12 6.67 -0.08
C LEU A 270 -5.58 6.61 -0.53
N ARG A 271 -5.92 7.37 -1.57
CA ARG A 271 -7.24 7.32 -2.21
C ARG A 271 -7.18 6.45 -3.46
N GLY A 272 -8.08 5.49 -3.57
CA GLY A 272 -8.25 4.67 -4.76
C GLY A 272 -9.10 5.36 -5.83
N LEU A 273 -9.04 4.81 -7.04
CA LEU A 273 -9.83 5.23 -8.20
C LEU A 273 -11.10 4.37 -8.36
N TRP A 274 -10.99 3.08 -8.04
CA TRP A 274 -12.00 2.04 -8.27
C TRP A 274 -11.82 0.94 -7.24
N GLY A 275 -12.87 0.15 -6.98
CA GLY A 275 -12.75 -1.00 -6.09
C GLY A 275 -14.10 -1.51 -5.61
N PHE A 276 -14.06 -2.46 -4.66
CA PHE A 276 -15.23 -3.02 -3.99
C PHE A 276 -14.88 -3.48 -2.58
N HIS A 277 -15.89 -3.63 -1.74
CA HIS A 277 -15.80 -4.22 -0.41
C HIS A 277 -16.96 -5.20 -0.23
N GLY A 278 -16.66 -6.39 0.29
CA GLY A 278 -17.65 -7.44 0.50
C GLY A 278 -18.41 -7.79 -0.77
N ASP A 279 -19.71 -8.00 -0.66
CA ASP A 279 -20.58 -8.37 -1.77
C ASP A 279 -21.02 -7.19 -2.67
N HIS A 280 -20.57 -5.97 -2.38
CA HIS A 280 -20.90 -4.82 -3.20
C HIS A 280 -20.19 -4.88 -4.55
N ALA A 281 -20.97 -4.67 -5.63
CA ALA A 281 -20.39 -4.65 -6.98
C ALA A 281 -19.27 -3.59 -7.10
N PRO A 282 -18.23 -3.87 -7.89
CA PRO A 282 -17.14 -2.93 -8.12
C PRO A 282 -17.64 -1.57 -8.62
N HIS A 283 -17.19 -0.51 -7.99
CA HIS A 283 -17.60 0.87 -8.27
C HIS A 283 -16.43 1.83 -8.16
N GLY A 284 -16.60 3.03 -8.70
CA GLY A 284 -15.60 4.08 -8.68
C GLY A 284 -16.17 5.44 -8.97
N ASP A 285 -15.28 6.40 -9.19
CA ASP A 285 -15.65 7.80 -9.44
C ASP A 285 -16.55 7.91 -10.68
N ARG A 286 -17.77 8.42 -10.51
CA ARG A 286 -18.70 8.78 -11.59
C ARG A 286 -18.89 10.29 -11.57
N TRP A 287 -18.75 10.94 -12.71
CA TRP A 287 -18.81 12.38 -12.92
C TRP A 287 -20.09 13.08 -12.38
N LEU A 288 -21.11 12.33 -12.00
CA LEU A 288 -22.43 12.85 -11.62
C LEU A 288 -22.89 12.45 -10.20
N GLN A 289 -22.04 11.87 -9.36
CA GLN A 289 -22.42 11.53 -7.99
C GLN A 289 -21.84 12.54 -6.99
N LEU A 290 -22.72 13.15 -6.18
CA LEU A 290 -22.36 14.09 -5.10
C LEU A 290 -21.55 13.44 -3.94
N ALA A 291 -21.57 12.12 -3.81
CA ALA A 291 -20.77 11.39 -2.84
C ALA A 291 -19.82 10.43 -3.58
N ARG A 292 -18.52 10.65 -3.46
CA ARG A 292 -17.50 9.76 -4.04
C ARG A 292 -17.42 8.48 -3.21
N ARG A 293 -17.80 7.36 -3.81
CA ARG A 293 -17.68 6.02 -3.19
C ARG A 293 -16.42 5.33 -3.66
N VAL A 294 -15.26 5.99 -3.51
CA VAL A 294 -13.98 5.39 -3.85
C VAL A 294 -13.34 4.76 -2.63
N PRO A 295 -12.53 3.69 -2.79
CA PRO A 295 -11.81 3.11 -1.68
C PRO A 295 -10.74 4.07 -1.16
N VAL A 296 -10.57 4.07 0.15
CA VAL A 296 -9.50 4.80 0.85
C VAL A 296 -8.78 3.80 1.75
N THR A 297 -7.46 3.83 1.72
CA THR A 297 -6.63 2.95 2.55
C THR A 297 -5.77 3.78 3.48
N THR A 298 -5.93 3.58 4.77
CA THR A 298 -5.06 4.14 5.80
C THR A 298 -3.99 3.12 6.16
N ILE A 299 -2.73 3.53 6.14
CA ILE A 299 -1.56 2.70 6.38
C ILE A 299 -0.86 3.22 7.63
N VAL A 300 -0.63 2.34 8.59
CA VAL A 300 0.16 2.59 9.80
C VAL A 300 1.27 1.56 9.86
N VAL A 301 2.52 2.00 9.98
CA VAL A 301 3.69 1.12 10.17
C VAL A 301 4.39 1.54 11.45
N ASP A 302 4.51 0.61 12.39
CA ASP A 302 5.09 0.93 13.70
C ASP A 302 5.61 -0.34 14.41
N THR A 303 6.09 -0.18 15.63
CA THR A 303 6.43 -1.30 16.51
C THR A 303 5.17 -2.12 16.85
N PRO A 304 5.30 -3.43 17.14
CA PRO A 304 4.14 -4.27 17.48
C PRO A 304 3.29 -3.71 18.62
N GLU A 305 3.92 -3.09 19.65
CA GLU A 305 3.21 -2.45 20.75
C GLU A 305 2.33 -1.28 20.30
N ARG A 306 2.87 -0.40 19.42
CA ARG A 306 2.11 0.74 18.89
C ARG A 306 1.05 0.29 17.89
N ILE A 307 1.29 -0.79 17.17
CA ILE A 307 0.28 -1.40 16.31
C ILE A 307 -0.91 -1.92 17.12
N ALA A 308 -0.66 -2.56 18.27
CA ALA A 308 -1.75 -2.97 19.17
C ALA A 308 -2.57 -1.77 19.68
N ALA A 309 -1.90 -0.69 20.11
CA ALA A 309 -2.57 0.54 20.54
C ALA A 309 -3.33 1.24 19.37
N SER A 310 -2.74 1.25 18.18
CA SER A 310 -3.39 1.80 16.98
C SER A 310 -4.61 1.00 16.59
N PHE A 311 -4.55 -0.32 16.75
CA PHE A 311 -5.67 -1.20 16.43
C PHE A 311 -6.88 -0.93 17.32
N ASP A 312 -6.69 -0.64 18.61
CA ASP A 312 -7.80 -0.28 19.52
C ASP A 312 -8.57 0.96 19.02
N VAL A 313 -7.84 1.98 18.55
CA VAL A 313 -8.43 3.18 17.96
C VAL A 313 -9.16 2.85 16.66
N ILE A 314 -8.54 2.04 15.79
CA ILE A 314 -9.10 1.65 14.50
C ILE A 314 -10.35 0.78 14.69
N ASP A 315 -10.34 -0.13 15.66
CA ASP A 315 -11.47 -1.02 15.94
C ASP A 315 -12.71 -0.24 16.33
N GLU A 316 -12.59 0.75 17.22
CA GLU A 316 -13.69 1.65 17.59
C GLU A 316 -14.27 2.37 16.37
N LEU A 317 -13.39 2.99 15.57
CA LEU A 317 -13.79 3.83 14.43
C LEU A 317 -14.31 3.04 13.22
N THR A 318 -14.02 1.75 13.13
CA THR A 318 -14.46 0.85 12.06
C THR A 318 -15.50 -0.17 12.52
N SER A 319 -16.28 0.13 13.58
CA SER A 319 -17.27 -0.77 14.15
C SER A 319 -18.44 -1.12 13.22
N GLU A 320 -18.75 -0.25 12.26
CA GLU A 320 -19.88 -0.47 11.32
C GLU A 320 -19.41 -0.90 9.92
N SER A 321 -18.17 -0.61 9.55
CA SER A 321 -17.66 -0.89 8.20
C SER A 321 -16.15 -0.90 8.16
N GLY A 322 -15.60 -1.47 7.11
CA GLY A 322 -14.15 -1.50 6.85
C GLY A 322 -13.56 -2.91 6.95
N LEU A 323 -12.43 -3.06 6.30
CA LEU A 323 -11.60 -4.25 6.35
C LEU A 323 -10.22 -3.83 6.91
N VAL A 324 -9.69 -4.60 7.85
CA VAL A 324 -8.39 -4.32 8.48
C VAL A 324 -7.50 -5.54 8.38
N THR A 325 -6.31 -5.35 7.85
CA THR A 325 -5.27 -6.36 7.83
C THR A 325 -4.07 -5.94 8.66
N SER A 326 -3.40 -6.94 9.25
CA SER A 326 -2.09 -6.79 9.89
C SER A 326 -1.04 -7.57 9.11
N GLU A 327 0.14 -6.98 8.96
CA GLU A 327 1.24 -7.51 8.15
C GLU A 327 2.57 -7.36 8.88
N LEU A 328 3.42 -8.39 8.76
CA LEU A 328 4.80 -8.32 9.23
C LEU A 328 5.63 -7.43 8.30
N VAL A 329 6.42 -6.54 8.88
CA VAL A 329 7.43 -5.74 8.17
C VAL A 329 8.81 -6.13 8.70
N PRO A 330 9.56 -6.99 7.98
CA PRO A 330 10.81 -7.54 8.48
C PRO A 330 11.97 -6.55 8.50
N ALA A 331 11.88 -5.43 7.77
CA ALA A 331 12.89 -4.38 7.85
C ALA A 331 12.27 -3.01 7.63
N LEU A 332 12.73 -2.05 8.40
CA LEU A 332 12.29 -0.67 8.34
C LEU A 332 13.44 0.27 8.67
N VAL A 333 13.55 1.33 7.89
CA VAL A 333 14.42 2.48 8.18
C VAL A 333 13.56 3.71 8.31
N SER A 334 13.57 4.34 9.46
CA SER A 334 12.98 5.65 9.70
C SER A 334 14.08 6.69 9.75
N ILE A 335 13.88 7.80 9.05
CA ILE A 335 14.81 8.94 9.03
C ILE A 335 14.03 10.18 9.40
N ASP A 336 14.53 10.90 10.38
CA ASP A 336 13.94 12.13 10.87
C ASP A 336 15.03 13.14 11.28
N ASP A 337 15.15 14.23 10.51
CA ASP A 337 16.17 15.27 10.66
C ASP A 337 17.60 14.73 10.87
N GLY A 338 17.97 13.73 10.08
CA GLY A 338 19.29 13.08 10.13
C GLY A 338 19.44 12.01 11.20
N VAL A 339 18.43 11.81 12.06
CA VAL A 339 18.39 10.69 13.00
C VAL A 339 17.83 9.47 12.27
N ARG A 340 18.61 8.40 12.25
CA ARG A 340 18.23 7.12 11.62
C ARG A 340 17.89 6.09 12.69
N ALA A 341 16.75 5.44 12.54
CA ALA A 341 16.33 4.30 13.35
C ALA A 341 16.01 3.10 12.45
N GLY A 342 16.20 1.88 12.97
CA GLY A 342 16.01 0.65 12.21
C GLY A 342 17.15 0.32 11.25
N GLY A 343 16.88 -0.54 10.27
CA GLY A 343 17.86 -1.00 9.30
C GLY A 343 17.23 -1.73 8.12
N THR A 344 18.05 -2.06 7.13
CA THR A 344 17.65 -2.75 5.89
C THR A 344 17.79 -4.27 5.96
N THR A 345 18.38 -4.81 7.03
CA THR A 345 18.52 -6.26 7.24
C THR A 345 17.18 -6.85 7.67
N LEU A 346 16.72 -7.84 6.93
CA LEU A 346 15.42 -8.49 7.19
C LEU A 346 15.46 -9.31 8.48
N ALA A 347 14.52 -9.06 9.38
CA ALA A 347 14.28 -9.92 10.54
C ALA A 347 13.81 -11.31 10.08
N ARG A 348 14.20 -12.35 10.84
CA ARG A 348 13.84 -13.76 10.58
C ARG A 348 12.63 -14.17 11.42
N HIS A 349 11.56 -13.44 11.26
CA HIS A 349 10.29 -13.77 11.89
C HIS A 349 9.25 -14.01 10.79
N ASP A 350 8.45 -15.05 10.93
CA ASP A 350 7.33 -15.38 10.05
C ASP A 350 6.04 -15.38 10.87
N TYR A 351 4.92 -15.04 10.23
CA TYR A 351 3.61 -15.20 10.84
C TYR A 351 3.26 -16.67 11.05
#